data_008787dc59cb0178ff4e2c40ed7500c3
#
_entry.id   008787dc59cb0178ff4e2c40ed7500c3
#
_cell.length_a   1.000
_cell.length_b   1.000
_cell.length_c   1.000
_cell.angle_alpha   90.00
_cell.angle_beta   90.00
_cell.angle_gamma   90.00
#
_symmetry.space_group_name_H-M   'P 1'
#
loop_
_entity.id
_entity.type
_entity.pdbx_description
1 polymer ?
#
loop_
_entity_poly.entity_id
_entity_poly.type
_entity_poly.pdbx_seq_one_letter_code
_entity_poly.pdbx_strand_id
1 'polypeptide(L)'
;ELLFLATAEPTLPPAAEEWIARYAARGLDNDFAIPPAIRLRLETDRIAQVRAAFAADSAAQLNRDDRPIACQYQLAYWLRSFHPRAAAVAMRLGETTWPWGAAAAAAAALAMAVAVRGRRTQRFGAWGMGIGSFSLMAGELVLLIAYQAQCGYLYYKLALILAALMAGMAAGTALGSRRRAGAGTGTLAAIHVLVAVCGIALTGFLHWIETAGVGSEAGLQAAFLAWAAALGGLAGYEFPVANRIYLAGVRVGRRRAGVVYAVDLAGSCAAALPVGLWAIPVLGTRATLGVVAGLNLAFAAFAARRKLADGVAACDDAKEEKQRA
;
A
#
# COMPACT_ATOMS: atom_id res chain seq x y z
N GLU A 1 3.23 8.17 -28.44
CA GLU A 1 2.33 8.97 -27.60
C GLU A 1 0.95 9.02 -28.26
N LEU A 2 -0.10 8.72 -27.47
CA LEU A 2 -1.48 8.86 -27.88
C LEU A 2 -2.03 10.13 -27.22
N LEU A 3 -2.56 11.05 -28.01
CA LEU A 3 -3.25 12.24 -27.54
C LEU A 3 -4.76 11.98 -27.63
N PHE A 4 -5.45 12.14 -26.50
CA PHE A 4 -6.89 12.04 -26.42
C PHE A 4 -7.47 13.46 -26.36
N LEU A 5 -8.40 13.75 -27.25
CA LEU A 5 -9.20 14.97 -27.20
C LEU A 5 -10.61 14.60 -26.77
N ALA A 6 -11.04 15.06 -25.60
CA ALA A 6 -12.41 14.93 -25.14
C ALA A 6 -13.17 16.22 -25.49
N THR A 7 -14.27 16.09 -26.22
CA THR A 7 -15.18 17.19 -26.51
C THR A 7 -16.59 16.85 -26.00
N ALA A 8 -17.33 17.87 -25.56
CA ALA A 8 -18.71 17.69 -25.12
C ALA A 8 -19.68 17.38 -26.29
N GLU A 9 -19.27 17.70 -27.50
CA GLU A 9 -20.04 17.44 -28.71
C GLU A 9 -19.34 16.37 -29.59
N PRO A 10 -20.08 15.50 -30.28
CA PRO A 10 -19.54 14.46 -31.15
C PRO A 10 -19.05 15.07 -32.48
N THR A 11 -18.22 16.11 -32.40
CA THR A 11 -17.62 16.70 -33.58
C THR A 11 -16.35 15.95 -33.97
N LEU A 12 -16.18 15.70 -35.28
CA LEU A 12 -14.92 15.20 -35.82
C LEU A 12 -13.79 16.15 -35.42
N PRO A 13 -12.60 15.64 -35.05
CA PRO A 13 -11.48 16.52 -34.76
C PRO A 13 -11.22 17.42 -35.97
N PRO A 14 -10.95 18.71 -35.76
CA PRO A 14 -10.62 19.62 -36.84
C PRO A 14 -9.41 19.10 -37.62
N ALA A 15 -9.35 19.39 -38.93
CA ALA A 15 -8.25 19.00 -39.77
C ALA A 15 -6.90 19.48 -39.18
N ALA A 16 -5.82 18.75 -39.44
CA ALA A 16 -4.48 19.09 -38.90
C ALA A 16 -4.09 20.53 -39.20
N GLU A 17 -4.49 21.04 -40.35
CA GLU A 17 -4.20 22.43 -40.76
C GLU A 17 -4.88 23.47 -39.89
N GLU A 18 -6.06 23.21 -39.41
CA GLU A 18 -6.76 24.08 -38.46
C GLU A 18 -6.03 24.17 -37.11
N TRP A 19 -5.55 23.04 -36.61
CA TRP A 19 -4.72 23.00 -35.41
C TRP A 19 -3.41 23.77 -35.58
N ILE A 20 -2.76 23.61 -36.72
CA ILE A 20 -1.52 24.34 -37.06
C ILE A 20 -1.78 25.87 -37.11
N ALA A 21 -2.89 26.25 -37.74
CA ALA A 21 -3.28 27.68 -37.81
C ALA A 21 -3.58 28.25 -36.42
N ARG A 22 -4.32 27.52 -35.59
CA ARG A 22 -4.61 27.95 -34.19
C ARG A 22 -3.33 28.02 -33.35
N TYR A 23 -2.39 27.08 -33.54
CA TYR A 23 -1.11 27.08 -32.87
C TYR A 23 -0.27 28.28 -33.25
N ALA A 24 -0.16 28.54 -34.54
CA ALA A 24 0.57 29.74 -35.05
C ALA A 24 -0.05 31.08 -34.58
N ALA A 25 -1.39 31.16 -34.58
CA ALA A 25 -2.11 32.32 -34.10
C ALA A 25 -1.87 32.68 -32.63
N ARG A 26 -1.53 31.68 -31.80
CA ARG A 26 -1.22 31.84 -30.37
C ARG A 26 0.24 32.22 -30.09
N GLY A 27 1.10 32.25 -31.11
CA GLY A 27 2.52 32.58 -30.97
C GLY A 27 3.26 31.62 -30.00
N LEU A 28 2.82 30.38 -29.88
CA LEU A 28 3.45 29.39 -29.01
C LEU A 28 4.72 28.88 -29.71
N ASP A 29 5.84 28.92 -29.00
CA ASP A 29 7.09 28.30 -29.42
C ASP A 29 7.34 27.05 -28.62
N ASN A 30 7.44 25.87 -29.30
CA ASN A 30 7.60 24.58 -28.67
C ASN A 30 8.32 23.61 -29.63
N ASP A 31 9.41 23.02 -29.18
CA ASP A 31 10.24 22.11 -29.96
C ASP A 31 9.53 20.81 -30.34
N PHE A 32 8.44 20.44 -29.67
CA PHE A 32 7.73 19.17 -29.88
C PHE A 32 6.45 19.30 -30.70
N ALA A 33 5.77 20.44 -30.64
CA ALA A 33 4.51 20.68 -31.33
C ALA A 33 4.70 21.41 -32.66
N ILE A 34 5.71 21.02 -33.44
CA ILE A 34 5.97 21.57 -34.76
C ILE A 34 4.92 21.09 -35.78
N PRO A 35 4.61 21.86 -36.85
CA PRO A 35 3.59 21.52 -37.84
C PRO A 35 3.71 20.12 -38.44
N PRO A 36 4.91 19.62 -38.82
CA PRO A 36 5.05 18.24 -39.31
C PRO A 36 4.65 17.19 -38.27
N ALA A 37 4.97 17.41 -37.00
CA ALA A 37 4.60 16.49 -35.92
C ALA A 37 3.10 16.50 -35.66
N ILE A 38 2.42 17.65 -35.76
CA ILE A 38 0.96 17.78 -35.66
C ILE A 38 0.29 16.99 -36.80
N ARG A 39 0.76 17.16 -38.05
CA ARG A 39 0.24 16.42 -39.21
C ARG A 39 0.36 14.91 -39.02
N LEU A 40 1.54 14.44 -38.65
CA LEU A 40 1.81 13.01 -38.44
C LEU A 40 0.91 12.40 -37.34
N ARG A 41 0.65 13.17 -36.26
CA ARG A 41 -0.18 12.70 -35.17
C ARG A 41 -1.68 12.69 -35.48
N LEU A 42 -2.11 13.61 -36.34
CA LEU A 42 -3.51 13.73 -36.80
C LEU A 42 -3.79 13.06 -38.14
N GLU A 43 -2.88 12.19 -38.60
CA GLU A 43 -3.10 11.40 -39.81
C GLU A 43 -4.35 10.52 -39.70
N THR A 44 -5.24 10.61 -40.70
CA THR A 44 -6.56 9.98 -40.66
C THR A 44 -6.48 8.47 -40.49
N ASP A 45 -5.53 7.83 -41.20
CA ASP A 45 -5.33 6.39 -41.15
C ASP A 45 -4.86 5.91 -39.78
N ARG A 46 -3.99 6.68 -39.17
CA ARG A 46 -3.53 6.40 -37.78
C ARG A 46 -4.66 6.53 -36.77
N ILE A 47 -5.49 7.58 -36.91
CA ILE A 47 -6.65 7.77 -36.06
C ILE A 47 -7.64 6.61 -36.24
N ALA A 48 -7.89 6.18 -37.50
CA ALA A 48 -8.76 5.06 -37.80
C ALA A 48 -8.24 3.74 -37.21
N GLN A 49 -6.94 3.47 -37.33
CA GLN A 49 -6.30 2.28 -36.71
C GLN A 49 -6.44 2.28 -35.19
N VAL A 50 -6.17 3.42 -34.53
CA VAL A 50 -6.32 3.54 -33.07
C VAL A 50 -7.78 3.35 -32.67
N ARG A 51 -8.74 3.95 -33.36
CA ARG A 51 -10.17 3.75 -33.10
C ARG A 51 -10.61 2.31 -33.27
N ALA A 52 -10.13 1.64 -34.34
CA ALA A 52 -10.41 0.23 -34.59
C ALA A 52 -9.85 -0.66 -33.46
N ALA A 53 -8.62 -0.37 -32.99
CA ALA A 53 -8.01 -1.10 -31.89
C ALA A 53 -8.81 -0.93 -30.59
N PHE A 54 -9.28 0.30 -30.25
CA PHE A 54 -10.13 0.52 -29.08
C PHE A 54 -11.52 -0.13 -29.23
N ALA A 55 -12.11 -0.11 -30.42
CA ALA A 55 -13.41 -0.75 -30.66
C ALA A 55 -13.34 -2.29 -30.58
N ALA A 56 -12.19 -2.86 -30.93
CA ALA A 56 -11.94 -4.30 -30.84
C ALA A 56 -11.74 -4.78 -29.39
N ASP A 57 -11.30 -3.91 -28.47
CA ASP A 57 -11.06 -4.24 -27.08
C ASP A 57 -12.24 -3.83 -26.19
N SER A 58 -13.32 -4.62 -26.27
CA SER A 58 -14.50 -4.42 -25.43
C SER A 58 -14.32 -4.86 -23.96
N ALA A 59 -13.21 -5.52 -23.65
CA ALA A 59 -12.92 -6.07 -22.33
C ALA A 59 -12.05 -5.14 -21.47
N ALA A 60 -11.64 -3.98 -21.99
CA ALA A 60 -10.82 -3.03 -21.25
C ALA A 60 -11.52 -2.53 -19.99
N GLN A 61 -10.87 -2.69 -18.85
CA GLN A 61 -11.39 -2.23 -17.57
C GLN A 61 -11.22 -0.72 -17.44
N LEU A 62 -12.25 -0.06 -16.91
CA LEU A 62 -12.21 1.38 -16.67
C LEU A 62 -11.22 1.69 -15.54
N ASN A 63 -10.29 2.62 -15.82
CA ASN A 63 -9.39 3.13 -14.79
C ASN A 63 -10.16 4.09 -13.87
N ARG A 64 -10.05 3.86 -12.56
CA ARG A 64 -10.66 4.69 -11.51
C ARG A 64 -9.63 5.03 -10.46
N ASP A 65 -9.83 6.13 -9.73
CA ASP A 65 -8.92 6.56 -8.66
C ASP A 65 -8.88 5.55 -7.50
N ASP A 66 -10.02 4.92 -7.21
CA ASP A 66 -10.12 3.86 -6.22
C ASP A 66 -9.61 2.50 -6.73
N ARG A 67 -9.51 2.33 -8.06
CA ARG A 67 -9.02 1.12 -8.73
C ARG A 67 -8.14 1.49 -9.93
N PRO A 68 -6.86 1.86 -9.70
CA PRO A 68 -5.97 2.38 -10.73
C PRO A 68 -5.35 1.27 -11.58
N ILE A 69 -6.17 0.62 -12.42
CA ILE A 69 -5.75 -0.47 -13.32
C ILE A 69 -4.69 -0.01 -14.33
N ALA A 70 -4.67 1.28 -14.65
CA ALA A 70 -3.67 1.85 -15.55
C ALA A 70 -2.23 1.65 -15.03
N CYS A 71 -2.02 1.62 -13.72
CA CYS A 71 -0.70 1.34 -13.14
C CYS A 71 -0.20 -0.05 -13.52
N GLN A 72 -1.09 -1.04 -13.59
CA GLN A 72 -0.74 -2.40 -14.01
C GLN A 72 -0.41 -2.48 -15.50
N TYR A 73 -1.20 -1.81 -16.35
CA TYR A 73 -0.92 -1.74 -17.79
C TYR A 73 0.41 -1.02 -18.06
N GLN A 74 0.69 0.06 -17.34
CA GLN A 74 1.95 0.79 -17.44
C GLN A 74 3.14 -0.09 -17.04
N LEU A 75 3.04 -0.83 -15.94
CA LEU A 75 4.06 -1.77 -15.51
C LEU A 75 4.30 -2.85 -16.57
N ALA A 76 3.22 -3.47 -17.08
CA ALA A 76 3.32 -4.50 -18.13
C ALA A 76 3.96 -3.95 -19.40
N TYR A 77 3.63 -2.71 -19.78
CA TYR A 77 4.25 -2.01 -20.91
C TYR A 77 5.76 -1.84 -20.71
N TRP A 78 6.20 -1.36 -19.54
CA TRP A 78 7.61 -1.23 -19.22
C TRP A 78 8.34 -2.56 -19.18
N LEU A 79 7.75 -3.57 -18.51
CA LEU A 79 8.34 -4.91 -18.45
C LEU A 79 8.46 -5.55 -19.83
N ARG A 80 7.53 -5.30 -20.74
CA ARG A 80 7.58 -5.84 -22.10
C ARG A 80 8.82 -5.42 -22.86
N SER A 81 9.33 -4.21 -22.60
CA SER A 81 10.53 -3.68 -23.24
C SER A 81 11.82 -4.39 -22.80
N PHE A 82 11.85 -4.94 -21.57
CA PHE A 82 13.04 -5.56 -20.99
C PHE A 82 12.88 -7.06 -20.77
N HIS A 83 11.70 -7.49 -20.31
CA HIS A 83 11.40 -8.86 -19.92
C HIS A 83 9.99 -9.29 -20.36
N PRO A 84 9.78 -9.70 -21.62
CA PRO A 84 8.44 -10.05 -22.14
C PRO A 84 7.70 -11.12 -21.33
N ARG A 85 8.44 -12.08 -20.75
CA ARG A 85 7.86 -13.12 -19.88
C ARG A 85 7.31 -12.54 -18.56
N ALA A 86 8.04 -11.59 -17.95
CA ALA A 86 7.60 -10.91 -16.74
C ALA A 86 6.36 -10.03 -17.01
N ALA A 87 6.30 -9.37 -18.17
CA ALA A 87 5.12 -8.64 -18.61
C ALA A 87 3.88 -9.54 -18.74
N ALA A 88 4.04 -10.72 -19.36
CA ALA A 88 2.95 -11.69 -19.47
C ALA A 88 2.47 -12.17 -18.09
N VAL A 89 3.38 -12.39 -17.15
CA VAL A 89 3.03 -12.74 -15.76
C VAL A 89 2.29 -11.58 -15.08
N ALA A 90 2.77 -10.33 -15.22
CA ALA A 90 2.12 -9.17 -14.64
C ALA A 90 0.68 -8.98 -15.15
N MET A 91 0.46 -9.17 -16.45
CA MET A 91 -0.89 -9.12 -17.05
C MET A 91 -1.79 -10.23 -16.53
N ARG A 92 -1.30 -11.47 -16.50
CA ARG A 92 -2.07 -12.61 -15.96
C ARG A 92 -2.42 -12.44 -14.47
N LEU A 93 -1.56 -11.84 -13.68
CA LEU A 93 -1.86 -11.53 -12.28
C LEU A 93 -3.04 -10.58 -12.14
N GLY A 94 -3.21 -9.63 -13.07
CA GLY A 94 -4.35 -8.72 -13.09
C GLY A 94 -5.67 -9.35 -13.51
N GLU A 95 -5.60 -10.40 -14.31
CA GLU A 95 -6.76 -11.20 -14.72
C GLU A 95 -7.13 -12.27 -13.67
N THR A 96 -6.23 -12.50 -12.70
CA THR A 96 -6.36 -13.58 -11.73
C THR A 96 -7.36 -13.23 -10.65
N THR A 97 -8.33 -14.09 -10.46
CA THR A 97 -9.33 -13.98 -9.41
C THR A 97 -8.73 -14.16 -8.00
N TRP A 98 -9.42 -13.64 -6.98
CA TRP A 98 -9.15 -13.70 -5.55
C TRP A 98 -8.36 -14.92 -5.01
N PRO A 99 -8.57 -16.20 -5.46
CA PRO A 99 -7.92 -17.36 -4.84
C PRO A 99 -6.39 -17.32 -4.88
N TRP A 100 -5.78 -16.83 -5.94
CA TRP A 100 -4.32 -16.84 -6.08
C TRP A 100 -3.61 -15.79 -5.23
N GLY A 101 -4.23 -14.60 -5.07
CA GLY A 101 -3.71 -13.59 -4.14
C GLY A 101 -3.77 -14.07 -2.70
N ALA A 102 -4.88 -14.71 -2.31
CA ALA A 102 -5.03 -15.34 -1.01
C ALA A 102 -4.01 -16.49 -0.81
N ALA A 103 -3.77 -17.31 -1.83
CA ALA A 103 -2.77 -18.38 -1.79
C ALA A 103 -1.35 -17.83 -1.63
N ALA A 104 -0.99 -16.76 -2.34
CA ALA A 104 0.31 -16.11 -2.21
C ALA A 104 0.52 -15.49 -0.81
N ALA A 105 -0.51 -14.83 -0.28
CA ALA A 105 -0.48 -14.29 1.09
C ALA A 105 -0.38 -15.40 2.15
N ALA A 106 -1.10 -16.50 1.97
CA ALA A 106 -1.01 -17.68 2.85
C ALA A 106 0.36 -18.34 2.79
N ALA A 107 0.94 -18.47 1.59
CA ALA A 107 2.29 -19.01 1.41
C ALA A 107 3.36 -18.12 2.06
N ALA A 108 3.26 -16.79 1.93
CA ALA A 108 4.15 -15.85 2.58
C ALA A 108 4.03 -15.92 4.12
N ALA A 109 2.81 -15.99 4.63
CA ALA A 109 2.54 -16.17 6.06
C ALA A 109 3.10 -17.51 6.57
N LEU A 110 2.94 -18.61 5.82
CA LEU A 110 3.49 -19.93 6.16
C LEU A 110 5.02 -19.92 6.12
N ALA A 111 5.64 -19.31 5.10
CA ALA A 111 7.09 -19.17 5.00
C ALA A 111 7.65 -18.37 6.19
N MET A 112 6.99 -17.27 6.56
CA MET A 112 7.33 -16.50 7.76
C MET A 112 7.16 -17.34 9.03
N ALA A 113 6.09 -18.15 9.11
CA ALA A 113 5.81 -19.06 10.20
C ALA A 113 6.95 -20.09 10.42
N VAL A 114 7.44 -20.65 9.34
CA VAL A 114 8.51 -21.65 9.34
C VAL A 114 9.88 -21.00 9.62
N ALA A 115 10.14 -19.80 9.05
CA ALA A 115 11.39 -19.09 9.20
C ALA A 115 11.64 -18.60 10.64
N VAL A 116 10.59 -18.24 11.37
CA VAL A 116 10.71 -17.74 12.74
C VAL A 116 10.78 -18.88 13.74
N ARG A 117 12.02 -19.25 14.14
CA ARG A 117 12.30 -20.26 15.19
C ARG A 117 12.44 -19.59 16.55
N GLY A 118 11.95 -20.24 17.61
CA GLY A 118 12.08 -19.72 18.98
C GLY A 118 10.92 -20.14 19.90
N ARG A 119 10.96 -19.63 21.13
CA ARG A 119 9.86 -19.81 22.10
C ARG A 119 8.57 -19.18 21.56
N ARG A 120 7.41 -19.67 22.02
CA ARG A 120 6.08 -19.18 21.56
C ARG A 120 5.95 -17.64 21.62
N THR A 121 6.43 -17.01 22.70
CA THR A 121 6.38 -15.56 22.89
C THR A 121 7.29 -14.81 21.89
N GLN A 122 8.47 -15.35 21.60
CA GLN A 122 9.38 -14.77 20.61
C GLN A 122 8.77 -14.80 19.21
N ARG A 123 8.21 -15.93 18.82
CA ARG A 123 7.51 -16.04 17.54
C ARG A 123 6.37 -15.04 17.43
N PHE A 124 5.62 -14.86 18.52
CA PHE A 124 4.52 -13.90 18.55
C PHE A 124 4.98 -12.46 18.30
N GLY A 125 6.08 -12.01 18.95
CA GLY A 125 6.65 -10.69 18.69
C GLY A 125 7.13 -10.51 17.23
N ALA A 126 7.78 -11.53 16.67
CA ALA A 126 8.22 -11.50 15.28
C ALA A 126 7.05 -11.50 14.28
N TRP A 127 5.99 -12.27 14.56
CA TRP A 127 4.80 -12.28 13.69
C TRP A 127 4.06 -10.96 13.72
N GLY A 128 3.90 -10.36 14.91
CA GLY A 128 3.34 -9.01 15.02
C GLY A 128 4.12 -8.05 14.14
N MET A 129 5.45 -8.00 14.29
CA MET A 129 6.31 -7.14 13.47
C MET A 129 6.12 -7.36 11.97
N GLY A 130 6.09 -8.63 11.52
CA GLY A 130 5.91 -8.93 10.10
C GLY A 130 4.54 -8.51 9.55
N ILE A 131 3.46 -8.66 10.34
CA ILE A 131 2.10 -8.21 9.97
C ILE A 131 2.03 -6.69 10.00
N GLY A 132 2.63 -6.04 11.00
CA GLY A 132 2.68 -4.58 11.11
C GLY A 132 3.43 -3.96 9.92
N SER A 133 4.59 -4.48 9.58
CA SER A 133 5.39 -4.01 8.43
C SER A 133 4.70 -4.24 7.10
N PHE A 134 4.02 -5.39 6.93
CA PHE A 134 3.16 -5.64 5.78
C PHE A 134 2.07 -4.57 5.68
N SER A 135 1.42 -4.27 6.80
CA SER A 135 0.31 -3.32 6.87
C SER A 135 0.76 -1.88 6.62
N LEU A 136 1.92 -1.50 7.15
CA LEU A 136 2.52 -0.19 6.89
C LEU A 136 2.80 -0.01 5.40
N MET A 137 3.53 -0.95 4.79
CA MET A 137 3.86 -0.89 3.36
C MET A 137 2.61 -0.84 2.49
N ALA A 138 1.58 -1.65 2.81
CA ALA A 138 0.31 -1.63 2.09
C ALA A 138 -0.39 -0.27 2.23
N GLY A 139 -0.45 0.29 3.44
CA GLY A 139 -1.02 1.60 3.72
C GLY A 139 -0.26 2.74 3.03
N GLU A 140 1.07 2.67 3.00
CA GLU A 140 1.94 3.61 2.30
C GLU A 140 1.69 3.62 0.80
N LEU A 141 1.61 2.44 0.16
CA LEU A 141 1.32 2.32 -1.27
C LEU A 141 -0.06 2.88 -1.61
N VAL A 142 -1.09 2.58 -0.81
CA VAL A 142 -2.43 3.15 -1.00
C VAL A 142 -2.39 4.67 -0.85
N LEU A 143 -1.71 5.18 0.19
CA LEU A 143 -1.61 6.61 0.45
C LEU A 143 -0.88 7.35 -0.69
N LEU A 144 0.22 6.79 -1.20
CA LEU A 144 0.98 7.35 -2.31
C LEU A 144 0.16 7.41 -3.59
N ILE A 145 -0.55 6.33 -3.93
CA ILE A 145 -1.39 6.28 -5.14
C ILE A 145 -2.57 7.25 -5.01
N ALA A 146 -3.26 7.27 -3.88
CA ALA A 146 -4.36 8.18 -3.64
C ALA A 146 -3.91 9.66 -3.66
N TYR A 147 -2.75 9.96 -3.09
CA TYR A 147 -2.18 11.29 -3.12
C TYR A 147 -1.84 11.74 -4.55
N GLN A 148 -1.24 10.85 -5.35
CA GLN A 148 -0.93 11.14 -6.75
C GLN A 148 -2.20 11.36 -7.59
N ALA A 149 -3.25 10.59 -7.35
CA ALA A 149 -4.54 10.75 -8.03
C ALA A 149 -5.18 12.10 -7.72
N GLN A 150 -5.09 12.56 -6.48
CA GLN A 150 -5.76 13.80 -6.04
C GLN A 150 -4.92 15.07 -6.21
N CYS A 151 -3.62 14.99 -5.96
CA CYS A 151 -2.71 16.16 -5.93
C CYS A 151 -1.78 16.24 -7.15
N GLY A 152 -1.86 15.26 -8.07
CA GLY A 152 -0.99 15.17 -9.24
C GLY A 152 0.42 14.65 -8.92
N TYR A 153 1.18 14.38 -9.98
CA TYR A 153 2.49 13.77 -9.89
C TYR A 153 3.60 14.83 -9.92
N LEU A 154 4.10 15.22 -8.75
CA LEU A 154 5.26 16.09 -8.61
C LEU A 154 6.26 15.46 -7.63
N TYR A 155 7.52 15.36 -8.02
CA TYR A 155 8.56 14.67 -7.22
C TYR A 155 8.70 15.22 -5.80
N TYR A 156 8.64 16.55 -5.62
CA TYR A 156 8.76 17.15 -4.30
C TYR A 156 7.57 16.80 -3.38
N LYS A 157 6.37 16.64 -3.95
CA LYS A 157 5.19 16.22 -3.18
C LYS A 157 5.35 14.80 -2.65
N LEU A 158 5.92 13.89 -3.44
CA LEU A 158 6.24 12.53 -2.99
C LEU A 158 7.31 12.54 -1.90
N ALA A 159 8.35 13.38 -2.06
CA ALA A 159 9.38 13.52 -1.04
C ALA A 159 8.81 14.01 0.29
N LEU A 160 7.82 14.91 0.28
CA LEU A 160 7.15 15.39 1.48
C LEU A 160 6.37 14.27 2.20
N ILE A 161 5.64 13.43 1.46
CA ILE A 161 4.93 12.28 2.04
C ILE A 161 5.91 11.31 2.70
N LEU A 162 6.99 10.95 2.01
CA LEU A 162 8.02 10.06 2.55
C LEU A 162 8.69 10.70 3.79
N ALA A 163 8.98 12.00 3.76
CA ALA A 163 9.54 12.71 4.90
C ALA A 163 8.59 12.71 6.10
N ALA A 164 7.29 12.93 5.89
CA ALA A 164 6.28 12.87 6.94
C ALA A 164 6.16 11.48 7.55
N LEU A 165 6.18 10.43 6.73
CA LEU A 165 6.17 9.04 7.16
C LEU A 165 7.41 8.73 8.00
N MET A 166 8.61 9.11 7.55
CA MET A 166 9.86 8.90 8.28
C MET A 166 9.91 9.69 9.59
N ALA A 167 9.41 10.93 9.61
CA ALA A 167 9.29 11.72 10.82
C ALA A 167 8.34 11.06 11.84
N GLY A 168 7.20 10.53 11.35
CA GLY A 168 6.28 9.73 12.14
C GLY A 168 6.96 8.50 12.73
N MET A 169 7.70 7.72 11.92
CA MET A 169 8.45 6.55 12.38
C MET A 169 9.47 6.90 13.46
N ALA A 170 10.22 7.98 13.28
CA ALA A 170 11.20 8.43 14.28
C ALA A 170 10.51 8.81 15.61
N ALA A 171 9.43 9.59 15.55
CA ALA A 171 8.65 9.97 16.74
C ALA A 171 8.03 8.73 17.42
N GLY A 172 7.41 7.84 16.65
CA GLY A 172 6.83 6.60 17.15
C GLY A 172 7.86 5.71 17.85
N THR A 173 9.03 5.53 17.24
CA THR A 173 10.13 4.75 17.81
C THR A 173 10.65 5.37 19.10
N ALA A 174 10.78 6.71 19.15
CA ALA A 174 11.19 7.41 20.36
C ALA A 174 10.17 7.23 21.49
N LEU A 175 8.88 7.32 21.20
CA LEU A 175 7.80 7.10 22.18
C LEU A 175 7.74 5.64 22.65
N GLY A 176 7.83 4.68 21.71
CA GLY A 176 7.81 3.25 22.01
C GLY A 176 9.00 2.82 22.86
N SER A 177 10.19 3.43 22.66
CA SER A 177 11.39 3.14 23.43
C SER A 177 11.36 3.68 24.86
N ARG A 178 10.63 4.78 25.13
CA ARG A 178 10.51 5.36 26.47
C ARG A 178 9.64 4.54 27.43
N ARG A 179 8.77 3.68 26.95
CA ARG A 179 7.96 2.80 27.80
C ARG A 179 8.83 1.74 28.48
N ARG A 180 9.09 1.92 29.78
CA ARG A 180 10.03 1.08 30.55
C ARG A 180 9.47 -0.25 31.05
N ALA A 181 8.17 -0.38 31.29
CA ALA A 181 7.58 -1.59 31.86
C ALA A 181 6.24 -1.95 31.20
N GLY A 182 5.95 -3.25 31.05
CA GLY A 182 4.63 -3.75 30.67
C GLY A 182 4.34 -3.85 29.15
N ALA A 183 5.35 -3.74 28.29
CA ALA A 183 5.18 -4.04 26.86
C ALA A 183 5.04 -5.55 26.65
N GLY A 184 3.85 -6.08 26.93
CA GLY A 184 3.48 -7.47 26.73
C GLY A 184 2.70 -7.70 25.43
N THR A 185 2.26 -8.94 25.22
CA THR A 185 1.41 -9.34 24.09
C THR A 185 0.15 -8.50 23.94
N GLY A 186 -0.42 -8.01 25.05
CA GLY A 186 -1.57 -7.11 25.04
C GLY A 186 -1.28 -5.73 24.45
N THR A 187 -0.09 -5.19 24.65
CA THR A 187 0.31 -3.91 24.04
C THR A 187 0.44 -4.07 22.53
N LEU A 188 1.05 -5.18 22.05
CA LEU A 188 1.16 -5.47 20.64
C LEU A 188 -0.21 -5.66 19.99
N ALA A 189 -1.13 -6.37 20.67
CA ALA A 189 -2.53 -6.50 20.22
C ALA A 189 -3.22 -5.15 20.07
N ALA A 190 -3.05 -4.23 21.05
CA ALA A 190 -3.63 -2.91 20.99
C ALA A 190 -3.08 -2.07 19.83
N ILE A 191 -1.78 -2.20 19.49
CA ILE A 191 -1.17 -1.56 18.33
C ILE A 191 -1.86 -2.05 17.05
N HIS A 192 -2.04 -3.35 16.87
CA HIS A 192 -2.70 -3.90 15.69
C HIS A 192 -4.18 -3.48 15.58
N VAL A 193 -4.90 -3.36 16.70
CA VAL A 193 -6.25 -2.75 16.69
C VAL A 193 -6.18 -1.31 16.19
N LEU A 194 -5.20 -0.54 16.67
CA LEU A 194 -5.05 0.85 16.26
C LEU A 194 -4.65 0.98 14.78
N VAL A 195 -3.80 0.08 14.26
CA VAL A 195 -3.47 0.00 12.83
C VAL A 195 -4.73 -0.31 12.01
N ALA A 196 -5.56 -1.24 12.45
CA ALA A 196 -6.83 -1.56 11.77
C ALA A 196 -7.80 -0.37 11.79
N VAL A 197 -7.97 0.31 12.91
CA VAL A 197 -8.79 1.52 13.04
C VAL A 197 -8.25 2.62 12.11
N CYS A 198 -6.94 2.81 12.06
CA CYS A 198 -6.30 3.77 11.17
C CYS A 198 -6.58 3.44 9.69
N GLY A 199 -6.49 2.17 9.29
CA GLY A 199 -6.82 1.72 7.93
C GLY A 199 -8.30 1.96 7.56
N ILE A 200 -9.23 1.67 8.47
CA ILE A 200 -10.66 1.95 8.30
C ILE A 200 -10.92 3.46 8.20
N ALA A 201 -10.32 4.25 9.07
CA ALA A 201 -10.45 5.70 9.05
C ALA A 201 -9.86 6.32 7.78
N LEU A 202 -8.72 5.79 7.28
CA LEU A 202 -8.14 6.19 5.99
C LEU A 202 -9.09 5.85 4.84
N THR A 203 -9.75 4.69 4.86
CA THR A 203 -10.79 4.34 3.89
C THR A 203 -11.93 5.36 3.89
N GLY A 204 -12.41 5.75 5.06
CA GLY A 204 -13.43 6.79 5.23
C GLY A 204 -12.98 8.15 4.70
N PHE A 205 -11.74 8.53 4.98
CA PHE A 205 -11.13 9.77 4.49
C PHE A 205 -11.06 9.80 2.95
N LEU A 206 -10.60 8.72 2.33
CA LEU A 206 -10.54 8.61 0.87
C LEU A 206 -11.95 8.68 0.24
N HIS A 207 -12.91 8.02 0.84
CA HIS A 207 -14.30 8.11 0.39
C HIS A 207 -14.88 9.53 0.52
N TRP A 208 -14.56 10.21 1.63
CA TRP A 208 -15.01 11.58 1.84
C TRP A 208 -14.44 12.55 0.80
N ILE A 209 -13.14 12.43 0.46
CA ILE A 209 -12.51 13.27 -0.58
C ILE A 209 -13.23 13.10 -1.93
N GLU A 210 -13.55 11.87 -2.31
CA GLU A 210 -14.21 11.58 -3.59
C GLU A 210 -15.63 12.13 -3.67
N THR A 211 -16.35 12.18 -2.54
CA THR A 211 -17.77 12.56 -2.50
C THR A 211 -18.02 14.02 -2.18
N ALA A 212 -17.25 14.60 -1.27
CA ALA A 212 -17.48 15.96 -0.77
C ALA A 212 -16.75 17.05 -1.58
N GLY A 213 -15.78 16.65 -2.41
CA GLY A 213 -14.88 17.59 -3.07
C GLY A 213 -13.86 18.19 -2.12
N VAL A 214 -12.78 18.73 -2.67
CA VAL A 214 -11.65 19.24 -1.89
C VAL A 214 -11.78 20.75 -1.71
N GLY A 215 -11.81 21.22 -0.48
CA GLY A 215 -11.94 22.66 -0.17
C GLY A 215 -10.71 23.49 -0.60
N SER A 216 -9.50 22.99 -0.37
CA SER A 216 -8.25 23.62 -0.82
C SER A 216 -7.15 22.59 -1.04
N GLU A 217 -6.29 22.80 -2.04
CA GLU A 217 -5.17 21.90 -2.33
C GLU A 217 -4.21 21.81 -1.12
N ALA A 218 -3.92 22.91 -0.47
CA ALA A 218 -3.04 22.95 0.70
C ALA A 218 -3.61 22.16 1.89
N GLY A 219 -4.91 22.25 2.14
CA GLY A 219 -5.59 21.49 3.18
C GLY A 219 -5.56 19.99 2.90
N LEU A 220 -5.79 19.60 1.66
CA LEU A 220 -5.70 18.21 1.23
C LEU A 220 -4.29 17.67 1.41
N GLN A 221 -3.28 18.40 0.97
CA GLN A 221 -1.89 18.02 1.13
C GLN A 221 -1.51 17.84 2.60
N ALA A 222 -1.91 18.77 3.46
CA ALA A 222 -1.68 18.67 4.91
C ALA A 222 -2.34 17.42 5.52
N ALA A 223 -3.56 17.08 5.08
CA ALA A 223 -4.24 15.89 5.55
C ALA A 223 -3.50 14.60 5.14
N PHE A 224 -3.02 14.49 3.90
CA PHE A 224 -2.21 13.36 3.46
C PHE A 224 -0.89 13.24 4.23
N LEU A 225 -0.21 14.36 4.51
CA LEU A 225 1.00 14.37 5.33
C LEU A 225 0.72 13.91 6.76
N ALA A 226 -0.41 14.33 7.35
CA ALA A 226 -0.83 13.88 8.66
C ALA A 226 -1.11 12.36 8.70
N TRP A 227 -1.75 11.81 7.65
CA TRP A 227 -1.96 10.37 7.51
C TRP A 227 -0.64 9.62 7.37
N ALA A 228 0.30 10.11 6.56
CA ALA A 228 1.63 9.52 6.44
C ALA A 228 2.37 9.50 7.78
N ALA A 229 2.37 10.62 8.52
CA ALA A 229 2.99 10.71 9.83
C ALA A 229 2.31 9.77 10.85
N ALA A 230 0.99 9.63 10.81
CA ALA A 230 0.25 8.72 11.70
C ALA A 230 0.59 7.25 11.42
N LEU A 231 0.60 6.82 10.14
CA LEU A 231 0.99 5.46 9.75
C LEU A 231 2.44 5.18 10.16
N GLY A 232 3.36 6.09 9.85
CA GLY A 232 4.75 5.97 10.27
C GLY A 232 4.89 5.92 11.79
N GLY A 233 4.13 6.74 12.52
CA GLY A 233 4.13 6.77 13.98
C GLY A 233 3.71 5.45 14.61
N LEU A 234 2.68 4.81 14.06
CA LEU A 234 2.22 3.49 14.53
C LEU A 234 3.28 2.41 14.30
N ALA A 235 3.85 2.35 13.11
CA ALA A 235 4.89 1.38 12.78
C ALA A 235 6.17 1.62 13.60
N GLY A 236 6.60 2.87 13.72
CA GLY A 236 7.75 3.23 14.54
C GLY A 236 7.55 2.85 16.01
N TYR A 237 6.34 3.00 16.54
CA TYR A 237 6.01 2.61 17.91
C TYR A 237 5.99 1.08 18.11
N GLU A 238 5.54 0.34 17.09
CA GLU A 238 5.48 -1.12 17.11
C GLU A 238 6.86 -1.77 17.21
N PHE A 239 7.85 -1.25 16.47
CA PHE A 239 9.18 -1.84 16.37
C PHE A 239 9.85 -2.11 17.74
N PRO A 240 10.01 -1.14 18.65
CA PRO A 240 10.61 -1.39 19.96
C PRO A 240 9.77 -2.30 20.85
N VAL A 241 8.44 -2.29 20.71
CA VAL A 241 7.55 -3.18 21.45
C VAL A 241 7.73 -4.64 21.01
N ALA A 242 7.67 -4.89 19.71
CA ALA A 242 7.86 -6.23 19.13
C ALA A 242 9.26 -6.78 19.45
N ASN A 243 10.29 -5.93 19.36
CA ASN A 243 11.66 -6.29 19.67
C ASN A 243 11.84 -6.71 21.13
N ARG A 244 11.22 -6.00 22.07
CA ARG A 244 11.24 -6.37 23.49
C ARG A 244 10.57 -7.73 23.74
N ILE A 245 9.41 -7.96 23.12
CA ILE A 245 8.69 -9.24 23.25
C ILE A 245 9.56 -10.37 22.68
N TYR A 246 10.20 -10.14 21.54
CA TYR A 246 11.07 -11.13 20.90
C TYR A 246 12.31 -11.45 21.77
N LEU A 247 12.90 -10.44 22.39
CA LEU A 247 14.12 -10.58 23.21
C LEU A 247 13.83 -11.00 24.66
N ALA A 248 12.56 -11.04 25.09
CA ALA A 248 12.20 -11.37 26.46
C ALA A 248 12.68 -12.78 26.85
N GLY A 249 13.38 -12.87 27.98
CA GLY A 249 13.88 -14.14 28.53
C GLY A 249 15.05 -14.78 27.76
N VAL A 250 15.75 -14.01 26.92
CA VAL A 250 16.94 -14.46 26.18
C VAL A 250 18.16 -13.67 26.61
N ARG A 251 19.27 -14.34 26.89
CA ARG A 251 20.59 -13.66 26.96
C ARG A 251 20.85 -13.02 25.59
N VAL A 252 20.99 -11.69 25.58
CA VAL A 252 21.12 -10.88 24.38
C VAL A 252 22.44 -11.24 23.67
N GLY A 253 22.34 -12.08 22.63
CA GLY A 253 23.44 -12.28 21.68
C GLY A 253 23.20 -11.41 20.44
N ARG A 254 24.24 -10.78 19.90
CA ARG A 254 24.18 -9.90 18.70
C ARG A 254 23.38 -10.48 17.52
N ARG A 255 23.43 -11.81 17.32
CA ARG A 255 22.72 -12.51 16.21
C ARG A 255 21.19 -12.45 16.30
N ARG A 256 20.62 -12.23 17.48
CA ARG A 256 19.14 -12.24 17.66
C ARG A 256 18.49 -10.88 17.51
N ALA A 257 19.23 -9.80 17.74
CA ALA A 257 18.71 -8.44 17.58
C ALA A 257 18.33 -8.11 16.11
N GLY A 258 19.05 -8.69 15.14
CA GLY A 258 18.76 -8.50 13.71
C GLY A 258 17.55 -9.26 13.18
N VAL A 259 17.04 -10.27 13.90
CA VAL A 259 15.92 -11.10 13.39
C VAL A 259 14.63 -10.28 13.26
N VAL A 260 14.31 -9.45 14.24
CA VAL A 260 13.10 -8.60 14.19
C VAL A 260 13.18 -7.61 13.03
N TYR A 261 14.35 -7.03 12.81
CA TYR A 261 14.60 -6.16 11.66
C TYR A 261 14.49 -6.91 10.32
N ALA A 262 15.01 -8.14 10.25
CA ALA A 262 14.89 -8.97 9.05
C ALA A 262 13.42 -9.34 8.77
N VAL A 263 12.61 -9.60 9.81
CA VAL A 263 11.18 -9.86 9.70
C VAL A 263 10.42 -8.60 9.27
N ASP A 264 10.79 -7.44 9.77
CA ASP A 264 10.28 -6.14 9.35
C ASP A 264 10.46 -5.92 7.84
N LEU A 265 11.68 -6.05 7.37
CA LEU A 265 11.98 -5.94 5.94
C LEU A 265 11.26 -7.00 5.10
N ALA A 266 11.22 -8.25 5.58
CA ALA A 266 10.52 -9.33 4.88
C ALA A 266 9.01 -9.07 4.79
N GLY A 267 8.39 -8.55 5.86
CA GLY A 267 6.98 -8.15 5.87
C GLY A 267 6.69 -7.05 4.85
N SER A 268 7.52 -6.01 4.83
CA SER A 268 7.41 -4.91 3.86
C SER A 268 7.60 -5.39 2.41
N CYS A 269 8.59 -6.23 2.14
CA CYS A 269 8.79 -6.84 0.82
C CYS A 269 7.61 -7.73 0.42
N ALA A 270 7.07 -8.51 1.37
CA ALA A 270 5.92 -9.38 1.12
C ALA A 270 4.64 -8.59 0.79
N ALA A 271 4.54 -7.32 1.22
CA ALA A 271 3.45 -6.43 0.84
C ALA A 271 3.70 -5.73 -0.50
N ALA A 272 4.91 -5.24 -0.73
CA ALA A 272 5.21 -4.34 -1.85
C ALA A 272 4.76 -4.89 -3.22
N LEU A 273 5.09 -6.13 -3.53
CA LEU A 273 4.74 -6.74 -4.80
C LEU A 273 3.25 -7.11 -4.90
N PRO A 274 2.67 -7.94 -4.01
CA PRO A 274 1.28 -8.36 -4.17
C PRO A 274 0.28 -7.22 -3.95
N VAL A 275 0.59 -6.24 -3.09
CA VAL A 275 -0.30 -5.08 -2.90
C VAL A 275 -0.20 -4.12 -4.07
N GLY A 276 1.02 -3.75 -4.49
CA GLY A 276 1.21 -2.80 -5.58
C GLY A 276 0.81 -3.34 -6.95
N LEU A 277 1.13 -4.61 -7.23
CA LEU A 277 0.90 -5.20 -8.56
C LEU A 277 -0.48 -5.83 -8.73
N TRP A 278 -1.11 -6.25 -7.63
CA TRP A 278 -2.34 -7.03 -7.70
C TRP A 278 -3.46 -6.45 -6.84
N ALA A 279 -3.25 -6.28 -5.52
CA ALA A 279 -4.37 -5.93 -4.65
C ALA A 279 -4.96 -4.56 -4.98
N ILE A 280 -4.13 -3.53 -5.14
CA ILE A 280 -4.61 -2.19 -5.47
C ILE A 280 -5.24 -2.14 -6.87
N PRO A 281 -4.62 -2.65 -7.96
CA PRO A 281 -5.24 -2.63 -9.28
C PRO A 281 -6.49 -3.50 -9.42
N VAL A 282 -6.56 -4.65 -8.73
CA VAL A 282 -7.65 -5.62 -8.88
C VAL A 282 -8.77 -5.40 -7.88
N LEU A 283 -8.44 -5.24 -6.60
CA LEU A 283 -9.43 -5.06 -5.53
C LEU A 283 -9.80 -3.58 -5.30
N GLY A 284 -8.88 -2.69 -5.65
CA GLY A 284 -8.98 -1.28 -5.32
C GLY A 284 -8.36 -0.91 -3.98
N THR A 285 -8.15 0.37 -3.77
CA THR A 285 -7.52 0.93 -2.56
C THR A 285 -8.32 0.64 -1.29
N ARG A 286 -9.64 0.78 -1.34
CA ARG A 286 -10.54 0.59 -0.18
C ARG A 286 -10.59 -0.87 0.27
N ALA A 287 -10.76 -1.81 -0.67
CA ALA A 287 -10.81 -3.23 -0.34
C ALA A 287 -9.44 -3.72 0.17
N THR A 288 -8.34 -3.20 -0.38
CA THR A 288 -6.99 -3.49 0.09
C THR A 288 -6.80 -3.07 1.55
N LEU A 289 -7.21 -1.84 1.92
CA LEU A 289 -7.17 -1.38 3.31
C LEU A 289 -8.09 -2.21 4.22
N GLY A 290 -9.25 -2.64 3.72
CA GLY A 290 -10.15 -3.54 4.44
C GLY A 290 -9.52 -4.89 4.75
N VAL A 291 -8.82 -5.50 3.79
CA VAL A 291 -8.07 -6.76 3.99
C VAL A 291 -6.95 -6.56 5.01
N VAL A 292 -6.19 -5.47 4.92
CA VAL A 292 -5.15 -5.13 5.89
C VAL A 292 -5.72 -4.94 7.29
N ALA A 293 -6.82 -4.22 7.43
CA ALA A 293 -7.51 -4.05 8.71
C ALA A 293 -7.98 -5.39 9.29
N GLY A 294 -8.58 -6.24 8.45
CA GLY A 294 -9.01 -7.60 8.84
C GLY A 294 -7.85 -8.46 9.33
N LEU A 295 -6.69 -8.42 8.67
CA LEU A 295 -5.48 -9.13 9.07
C LEU A 295 -5.01 -8.68 10.47
N ASN A 296 -4.98 -7.38 10.72
CA ASN A 296 -4.58 -6.81 12.01
C ASN A 296 -5.56 -7.17 13.13
N LEU A 297 -6.87 -7.10 12.87
CA LEU A 297 -7.90 -7.51 13.84
C LEU A 297 -7.83 -9.01 14.15
N ALA A 298 -7.58 -9.86 13.15
CA ALA A 298 -7.39 -11.28 13.36
C ALA A 298 -6.17 -11.58 14.24
N PHE A 299 -5.05 -10.88 14.02
CA PHE A 299 -3.87 -10.99 14.88
C PHE A 299 -4.15 -10.51 16.30
N ALA A 300 -4.83 -9.37 16.46
CA ALA A 300 -5.20 -8.83 17.77
C ALA A 300 -6.13 -9.78 18.54
N ALA A 301 -7.13 -10.37 17.87
CA ALA A 301 -8.02 -11.37 18.46
C ALA A 301 -7.27 -12.64 18.89
N PHE A 302 -6.33 -13.11 18.05
CA PHE A 302 -5.45 -14.24 18.41
C PHE A 302 -4.61 -13.93 19.66
N ALA A 303 -4.06 -12.71 19.75
CA ALA A 303 -3.30 -12.24 20.90
C ALA A 303 -4.14 -12.18 22.19
N ALA A 304 -5.37 -11.68 22.09
CA ALA A 304 -6.30 -11.59 23.21
C ALA A 304 -6.68 -12.98 23.76
N ARG A 305 -6.99 -13.94 22.87
CA ARG A 305 -7.29 -15.33 23.24
C ARG A 305 -6.12 -15.98 23.99
N ARG A 306 -4.90 -15.74 23.56
CA ARG A 306 -3.70 -16.27 24.24
C ARG A 306 -3.53 -15.69 25.65
N LYS A 307 -3.70 -14.38 25.82
CA LYS A 307 -3.61 -13.75 27.12
C LYS A 307 -4.63 -14.34 28.11
N LEU A 308 -5.84 -14.64 27.64
CA LEU A 308 -6.87 -15.31 28.45
C LEU A 308 -6.45 -16.73 28.83
N ALA A 309 -5.92 -17.52 27.88
CA ALA A 309 -5.49 -18.90 28.15
C ALA A 309 -4.31 -18.96 29.14
N ASP A 310 -3.31 -18.07 28.98
CA ASP A 310 -2.19 -17.99 29.90
C ASP A 310 -2.63 -17.54 31.32
N GLY A 311 -3.64 -16.67 31.42
CA GLY A 311 -4.22 -16.22 32.68
C GLY A 311 -5.03 -17.30 33.40
N VAL A 312 -5.77 -18.13 32.66
CA VAL A 312 -6.52 -19.28 33.23
C VAL A 312 -5.55 -20.34 33.74
N ALA A 313 -4.52 -20.70 32.99
CA ALA A 313 -3.52 -21.68 33.42
C ALA A 313 -2.81 -21.24 34.71
N ALA A 314 -2.41 -19.95 34.81
CA ALA A 314 -1.77 -19.42 36.02
C ALA A 314 -2.70 -19.43 37.24
N CYS A 315 -4.03 -19.27 37.01
CA CYS A 315 -5.01 -19.32 38.11
C CYS A 315 -5.24 -20.73 38.61
N ASP A 316 -5.21 -21.73 37.72
CA ASP A 316 -5.38 -23.13 38.07
C ASP A 316 -4.14 -23.68 38.78
N ASP A 317 -2.91 -23.32 38.33
CA ASP A 317 -1.67 -23.66 39.04
C ASP A 317 -1.65 -23.09 40.47
N ALA A 318 -2.10 -21.85 40.67
CA ALA A 318 -2.18 -21.21 41.99
C ALA A 318 -3.24 -21.86 42.92
N LYS A 319 -4.31 -22.42 42.37
CA LYS A 319 -5.31 -23.18 43.14
C LYS A 319 -4.76 -24.53 43.56
N GLU A 320 -4.06 -25.24 42.68
CA GLU A 320 -3.43 -26.53 43.01
C GLU A 320 -2.34 -26.37 44.08
N GLU A 321 -1.57 -25.30 44.03
CA GLU A 321 -0.54 -25.03 45.04
C GLU A 321 -1.15 -24.73 46.40
N LYS A 322 -2.26 -23.99 46.45
CA LYS A 322 -3.04 -23.78 47.74
C LYS A 322 -3.72 -25.03 48.25
N GLN A 323 -4.03 -26.01 47.44
CA GLN A 323 -4.60 -27.28 47.91
C GLN A 323 -3.55 -28.27 48.42
N ARG A 324 -2.29 -28.08 48.02
CA ARG A 324 -1.14 -28.92 48.47
C ARG A 324 -0.44 -28.41 49.73
N ALA A 325 -0.70 -27.14 50.10
CA ALA A 325 -0.22 -26.51 51.35
C ALA A 325 -1.24 -26.64 52.51
#